data_562959ed49f3da2cf68a6647c070d2e4
#
_entry.id   562959ed49f3da2cf68a6647c070d2e4
#
_cell.length_a   1.000
_cell.length_b   1.000
_cell.length_c   1.000
_cell.angle_alpha   90.00
_cell.angle_beta   90.00
_cell.angle_gamma   90.00
#
_symmetry.space_group_name_H-M   'P 1'
#
loop_
_entity.id
_entity.type
_entity.pdbx_description
1 polymer ?
#
loop_
_entity_poly.entity_id
_entity_poly.type
_entity_poly.pdbx_seq_one_letter_code
_entity_poly.pdbx_strand_id
1 'polypeptide(L)'
;MTRGEAVRCIVDYDLFECENVNGDEGCYIEYSEANDKHLIYFPECGEWAELKEEEFERVNKEGYIPKKNKKFIKKVKRMELTLVT
;
A
#
# COMPACT_ATOMS: atom_id res chain seq x y z
N MET A 1 1.12 16.60 -2.27
CA MET A 1 1.94 15.39 -2.50
C MET A 1 2.30 15.26 -3.97
N THR A 2 3.44 14.67 -4.23
CA THR A 2 3.96 14.52 -5.58
C THR A 2 3.70 13.10 -6.09
N ARG A 3 3.32 12.98 -7.37
CA ARG A 3 3.12 11.68 -8.00
C ARG A 3 4.39 10.82 -7.88
N GLY A 4 4.21 9.57 -7.52
CA GLY A 4 5.31 8.64 -7.31
C GLY A 4 5.87 8.62 -5.90
N GLU A 5 5.43 9.53 -5.04
CA GLU A 5 5.88 9.56 -3.65
C GLU A 5 5.43 8.31 -2.91
N ALA A 6 6.31 7.75 -2.09
CA ALA A 6 5.97 6.57 -1.30
C ALA A 6 5.05 6.94 -0.14
N VAL A 7 3.97 6.19 -0.01
CA VAL A 7 3.01 6.36 1.08
C VAL A 7 2.67 4.99 1.66
N ARG A 8 2.07 4.99 2.85
CA ARG A 8 1.66 3.75 3.51
C ARG A 8 0.22 3.87 3.99
N CYS A 9 -0.59 2.87 3.69
CA CYS A 9 -1.95 2.78 4.22
C CYS A 9 -1.90 2.50 5.72
N ILE A 10 -2.69 3.21 6.50
CA ILE A 10 -2.70 3.08 7.97
C ILE A 10 -4.06 2.66 8.52
N VAL A 11 -4.97 2.29 7.63
CA VAL A 11 -6.30 1.80 8.01
C VAL A 11 -6.58 0.48 7.30
N ASP A 12 -7.53 -0.26 7.82
CA ASP A 12 -7.98 -1.48 7.15
C ASP A 12 -8.69 -1.11 5.86
N TYR A 13 -8.24 -1.68 4.76
CA TYR A 13 -8.79 -1.41 3.44
C TYR A 13 -8.57 -2.62 2.55
N ASP A 14 -9.66 -3.19 2.06
CA ASP A 14 -9.61 -4.36 1.20
C ASP A 14 -9.59 -3.96 -0.27
N LEU A 15 -8.66 -4.56 -1.01
CA LEU A 15 -8.61 -4.48 -2.46
C LEU A 15 -9.07 -5.79 -3.06
N PHE A 16 -9.43 -5.77 -4.33
CA PHE A 16 -9.97 -6.96 -5.00
C PHE A 16 -8.99 -8.14 -4.96
N GLU A 17 -7.72 -7.87 -5.27
CA GLU A 17 -6.68 -8.92 -5.31
C GLU A 17 -5.94 -9.09 -3.98
N CYS A 18 -6.08 -8.15 -3.09
CA CYS A 18 -5.38 -8.15 -1.80
C CYS A 18 -6.32 -7.82 -0.67
N GLU A 19 -6.47 -8.74 0.26
CA GLU A 19 -7.15 -8.45 1.52
C GLU A 19 -6.33 -7.44 2.29
N ASN A 20 -6.98 -6.53 2.95
CA ASN A 20 -6.42 -5.58 3.90
C ASN A 20 -4.98 -5.08 3.63
N VAL A 21 -4.88 -3.91 3.03
CA VAL A 21 -3.59 -3.28 2.72
C VAL A 21 -3.05 -2.39 3.84
N ASN A 22 -3.61 -2.50 5.05
CA ASN A 22 -3.09 -1.75 6.19
C ASN A 22 -1.63 -2.10 6.45
N GLY A 23 -0.77 -1.09 6.45
CA GLY A 23 0.67 -1.27 6.59
C GLY A 23 1.42 -1.45 5.27
N ASP A 24 0.70 -1.59 4.15
CA ASP A 24 1.32 -1.73 2.84
C ASP A 24 1.78 -0.38 2.31
N GLU A 25 2.93 -0.38 1.65
CA GLU A 25 3.39 0.79 0.93
C GLU A 25 2.80 0.84 -0.47
N GLY A 26 2.49 2.05 -0.90
CA GLY A 26 2.02 2.31 -2.25
C GLY A 26 2.67 3.55 -2.82
N CYS A 27 2.32 3.85 -4.06
CA CYS A 27 2.79 5.05 -4.75
C CYS A 27 1.65 6.03 -4.88
N TYR A 28 1.87 7.27 -4.44
CA TYR A 28 0.91 8.34 -4.61
C TYR A 28 0.74 8.69 -6.09
N ILE A 29 -0.47 8.77 -6.56
CA ILE A 29 -0.76 9.11 -7.96
C ILE A 29 -1.31 10.53 -8.08
N GLU A 30 -2.49 10.77 -7.54
CA GLU A 30 -3.13 12.07 -7.67
C GLU A 30 -4.26 12.24 -6.66
N TYR A 31 -4.66 13.49 -6.48
CA TYR A 31 -5.80 13.84 -5.67
C TYR A 31 -7.03 14.04 -6.56
N SER A 32 -8.15 13.47 -6.16
CA SER A 32 -9.43 13.65 -6.83
C SER A 32 -10.29 14.65 -6.06
N GLU A 33 -10.46 15.84 -6.60
CA GLU A 33 -11.30 16.87 -5.98
C GLU A 33 -12.76 16.42 -5.89
N ALA A 34 -13.22 15.69 -6.90
CA ALA A 34 -14.61 15.25 -6.95
C ALA A 34 -14.99 14.35 -5.79
N ASN A 35 -14.06 13.50 -5.35
CA ASN A 35 -14.31 12.54 -4.29
C ASN A 35 -13.64 12.90 -2.97
N ASP A 36 -12.82 13.93 -2.95
CA ASP A 36 -11.97 14.30 -1.81
C ASP A 36 -11.15 13.10 -1.33
N LYS A 37 -10.57 12.39 -2.28
CA LYS A 37 -9.74 11.21 -2.00
C LYS A 37 -8.46 11.25 -2.84
N HIS A 38 -7.47 10.55 -2.35
CA HIS A 38 -6.17 10.42 -3.01
C HIS A 38 -6.06 9.05 -3.65
N LEU A 39 -5.64 9.01 -4.90
CA LEU A 39 -5.44 7.76 -5.61
C LEU A 39 -4.04 7.23 -5.33
N ILE A 40 -3.97 6.01 -4.83
CA ILE A 40 -2.71 5.36 -4.45
C ILE A 40 -2.63 4.01 -5.14
N TYR A 41 -1.48 3.74 -5.76
CA TYR A 41 -1.23 2.49 -6.43
C TYR A 41 -0.42 1.57 -5.54
N PHE A 42 -0.88 0.33 -5.38
CA PHE A 42 -0.18 -0.69 -4.61
C PHE A 42 0.44 -1.70 -5.57
N PRO A 43 1.75 -1.56 -5.86
CA PRO A 43 2.40 -2.40 -6.88
C PRO A 43 2.40 -3.88 -6.55
N GLU A 44 2.41 -4.27 -5.28
CA GLU A 44 2.35 -5.67 -4.90
C GLU A 44 1.02 -6.32 -5.24
N CYS A 45 -0.05 -5.54 -5.21
CA CYS A 45 -1.38 -6.00 -5.57
C CYS A 45 -1.71 -5.75 -7.04
N GLY A 46 -1.02 -4.79 -7.66
CA GLY A 46 -1.35 -4.34 -9.01
C GLY A 46 -2.65 -3.56 -9.04
N GLU A 47 -3.08 -2.98 -7.94
CA GLU A 47 -4.36 -2.30 -7.83
C GLU A 47 -4.23 -0.90 -7.25
N TRP A 48 -5.28 -0.13 -7.46
CA TRP A 48 -5.40 1.26 -7.03
C TRP A 48 -6.39 1.34 -5.89
N ALA A 49 -6.11 2.21 -4.92
CA ALA A 49 -7.02 2.50 -3.82
C ALA A 49 -7.29 3.99 -3.76
N GLU A 50 -8.50 4.35 -3.37
CA GLU A 50 -8.86 5.74 -3.11
C GLU A 50 -8.93 5.91 -1.59
N LEU A 51 -7.99 6.67 -1.05
CA LEU A 51 -7.87 6.87 0.40
C LEU A 51 -8.03 8.34 0.75
N LYS A 52 -8.64 8.58 1.91
CA LYS A 52 -8.71 9.91 2.49
C LYS A 52 -7.36 10.26 3.09
N GLU A 53 -7.11 11.56 3.28
CA GLU A 53 -5.84 12.04 3.81
C GLU A 53 -5.46 11.39 5.13
N GLU A 54 -6.43 11.15 6.00
CA GLU A 54 -6.20 10.51 7.30
C GLU A 54 -6.01 8.99 7.24
N GLU A 55 -6.17 8.40 6.06
CA GLU A 55 -6.09 6.94 5.88
C GLU A 55 -4.73 6.45 5.41
N PHE A 56 -3.81 7.36 5.15
CA PHE A 56 -2.46 7.00 4.75
C PHE A 56 -1.46 8.03 5.27
N GLU A 57 -0.18 7.69 5.24
CA GLU A 57 0.89 8.58 5.66
C GLU A 57 2.05 8.53 4.68
N ARG A 58 2.87 9.58 4.67
CA ARG A 58 4.08 9.61 3.86
C ARG A 58 5.11 8.67 4.46
N VAL A 59 5.83 7.97 3.58
CA VAL A 59 6.98 7.18 3.98
C VAL A 59 8.20 8.07 3.92
N ASN A 60 8.77 8.38 5.08
CA ASN A 60 10.01 9.14 5.14
C ASN A 60 11.18 8.18 4.94
N LYS A 61 11.90 8.32 3.83
CA LYS A 61 13.02 7.44 3.50
C LYS A 61 14.21 7.58 4.42
N GLU A 62 14.37 8.74 5.05
CA GLU A 62 15.47 8.96 6.00
C GLU A 62 15.08 8.42 7.37
N GLY A 63 15.73 7.33 7.78
CA GLY A 63 15.48 6.71 9.07
C GLY A 63 14.15 6.00 9.18
N TYR A 64 13.43 5.86 8.09
CA TYR A 64 12.18 5.11 8.11
C TYR A 64 12.45 3.61 8.13
N ILE A 65 11.87 2.96 9.13
CA ILE A 65 11.90 1.50 9.22
C ILE A 65 10.46 1.04 8.99
N PRO A 66 10.15 0.46 7.82
CA PRO A 66 8.78 0.02 7.55
C PRO A 66 8.37 -1.07 8.53
N LYS A 67 7.13 -0.98 9.02
CA LYS A 67 6.57 -2.07 9.79
C LYS A 67 6.41 -3.26 8.87
N LYS A 68 6.73 -4.45 9.36
CA LYS A 68 6.53 -5.66 8.59
C LYS A 68 5.06 -5.79 8.26
N ASN A 69 4.80 -5.86 6.98
CA ASN A 69 3.46 -6.06 6.46
C ASN A 69 3.15 -7.55 6.51
N LYS A 70 2.14 -7.92 7.29
CA LYS A 70 1.73 -9.32 7.44
C LYS A 70 1.37 -9.97 6.11
N LYS A 71 0.77 -9.21 5.24
CA LYS A 71 0.36 -9.69 3.93
C LYS A 71 1.55 -9.94 3.01
N PHE A 72 2.51 -9.05 3.02
CA PHE A 72 3.75 -9.21 2.27
C PHE A 72 4.48 -10.49 2.71
N ILE A 73 4.56 -10.70 4.02
CA ILE A 73 5.19 -11.90 4.58
C ILE A 73 4.48 -13.17 4.11
N LYS A 74 3.14 -13.15 4.10
CA LYS A 74 2.36 -14.29 3.60
C LYS A 74 2.65 -14.59 2.13
N LYS A 75 2.75 -13.57 1.30
CA LYS A 75 3.07 -13.72 -0.12
C LYS A 75 4.46 -14.31 -0.31
N VAL A 76 5.45 -13.80 0.43
CA VAL A 76 6.82 -14.32 0.37
C VAL A 76 6.86 -15.78 0.78
N LYS A 77 6.19 -16.14 1.87
CA LYS A 77 6.11 -17.52 2.33
C LYS A 77 5.46 -18.45 1.30
N ARG A 78 4.39 -18.00 0.66
CA ARG A 78 3.74 -18.77 -0.40
C ARG A 78 4.67 -19.00 -1.58
N MET A 79 5.42 -18.00 -1.96
CA MET A 79 6.40 -18.12 -3.04
C MET A 79 7.51 -19.09 -2.69
N GLU A 80 8.02 -19.06 -1.46
CA GLU A 80 8.99 -20.00 -0.97
C GLU A 80 8.47 -21.44 -1.00
N LEU A 81 7.25 -21.66 -0.54
CA LEU A 81 6.62 -22.97 -0.58
C LEU A 81 6.43 -23.46 -2.01
N THR A 82 6.07 -22.57 -2.92
CA THR A 82 5.92 -22.90 -4.34
C THR A 82 7.25 -23.31 -4.96
N LEU A 83 8.34 -22.65 -4.58
CA LEU A 83 9.66 -22.95 -5.09
C LEU A 83 10.22 -24.27 -4.55
N VAL A 84 9.82 -24.64 -3.34
CA VAL A 84 10.29 -25.88 -2.70
C VAL A 84 9.53 -27.09 -3.21
N THR A 85 8.32 -26.89 -3.64
CA THR A 85 7.48 -27.97 -4.19
C THR A 85 7.66 -28.14 -5.68
#